data_d26aa08d5afe1a4a3711c3f6c983c9b9
#
_entry.id   d26aa08d5afe1a4a3711c3f6c983c9b9
#
_cell.length_a   1.000
_cell.length_b   1.000
_cell.length_c   1.000
_cell.angle_alpha   90.00
_cell.angle_beta   90.00
_cell.angle_gamma   90.00
#
_symmetry.space_group_name_H-M   'P 1'
#
loop_
_entity.id
_entity.type
_entity.pdbx_description
1 polymer ?
#
loop_
_entity_poly.entity_id
_entity_poly.type
_entity_poly.pdbx_seq_one_letter_code
_entity_poly.pdbx_strand_id
1 'polypeptide(L)'
;MNIWKDISKDRIKPNDFVACIEIEQGSKNKYELDKETGLIILDRVLYTSTHYPMNYGFIPRTYSEDHDPLDVFVLCSQPIAQNCLVRCYPIGVVKMKDREENDEKIIAIPFGDPQWHDIKELQELPQHIMNELKHFLEVYKALENKKVVVQQICNRAEAERTIVEALASYERVFGEK
;
A
#
# COMPACT_ATOMS: atom_id res chain seq x y z
N MET A 1 -20.42 7.91 -2.03
CA MET A 1 -19.51 6.87 -2.59
C MET A 1 -18.40 6.62 -1.58
N ASN A 2 -18.19 5.37 -1.22
CA ASN A 2 -17.09 4.97 -0.36
C ASN A 2 -16.09 4.16 -1.23
N ILE A 3 -14.92 4.73 -1.50
CA ILE A 3 -13.92 4.13 -2.41
C ILE A 3 -13.49 2.74 -1.93
N TRP A 4 -13.44 2.49 -0.63
CA TRP A 4 -13.11 1.18 -0.09
C TRP A 4 -14.14 0.10 -0.47
N LYS A 5 -15.42 0.44 -0.47
CA LYS A 5 -16.54 -0.52 -0.59
C LYS A 5 -17.21 -0.53 -1.97
N ASP A 6 -17.24 0.60 -2.66
CA ASP A 6 -18.09 0.79 -3.85
C ASP A 6 -17.37 0.47 -5.17
N ILE A 7 -16.07 0.22 -5.16
CA ILE A 7 -15.33 -0.23 -6.34
C ILE A 7 -15.80 -1.64 -6.73
N SER A 8 -16.08 -1.86 -8.02
CA SER A 8 -16.47 -3.18 -8.52
C SER A 8 -15.38 -4.23 -8.22
N LYS A 9 -15.80 -5.38 -7.69
CA LYS A 9 -14.90 -6.51 -7.41
C LYS A 9 -14.19 -7.04 -8.65
N ASP A 10 -14.77 -6.87 -9.82
CA ASP A 10 -14.14 -7.29 -11.08
C ASP A 10 -12.86 -6.53 -11.42
N ARG A 11 -12.65 -5.37 -10.78
CA ARG A 11 -11.45 -4.54 -10.90
C ARG A 11 -10.36 -4.89 -9.88
N ILE A 12 -10.64 -5.83 -8.98
CA ILE A 12 -9.71 -6.19 -7.89
C ILE A 12 -9.41 -7.68 -7.97
N LYS A 13 -8.30 -8.00 -8.64
CA LYS A 13 -7.77 -9.36 -8.76
C LYS A 13 -6.37 -9.41 -8.15
N PRO A 14 -5.88 -10.55 -7.65
CA PRO A 14 -4.57 -10.63 -7.01
C PRO A 14 -3.39 -10.15 -7.88
N ASN A 15 -3.49 -10.31 -9.19
CA ASN A 15 -2.45 -9.94 -10.16
C ASN A 15 -2.78 -8.72 -11.03
N ASP A 16 -3.94 -8.10 -10.81
CA ASP A 16 -4.44 -6.96 -11.58
C ASP A 16 -5.53 -6.24 -10.79
N PHE A 17 -5.18 -5.15 -10.13
CA PHE A 17 -6.09 -4.42 -9.25
C PHE A 17 -5.98 -2.90 -9.44
N VAL A 18 -6.97 -2.18 -8.97
CA VAL A 18 -6.85 -0.74 -8.80
C VAL A 18 -6.47 -0.42 -7.35
N ALA A 19 -5.46 0.43 -7.19
CA ALA A 19 -5.11 1.05 -5.92
C ALA A 19 -5.72 2.45 -5.84
N CYS A 20 -6.14 2.87 -4.66
CA CYS A 20 -6.52 4.26 -4.39
C CYS A 20 -5.35 4.96 -3.70
N ILE A 21 -4.85 6.04 -4.30
CA ILE A 21 -3.72 6.79 -3.73
C ILE A 21 -4.21 7.75 -2.66
N GLU A 22 -3.64 7.63 -1.46
CA GLU A 22 -3.86 8.54 -0.33
C GLU A 22 -2.74 9.58 -0.21
N ILE A 23 -1.51 9.16 -0.51
CA ILE A 23 -0.29 9.96 -0.29
C ILE A 23 0.56 9.93 -1.55
N GLU A 24 0.86 11.11 -2.08
CA GLU A 24 1.76 11.25 -3.22
C GLU A 24 3.22 10.97 -2.81
N GLN A 25 3.98 10.39 -3.71
CA GLN A 25 5.44 10.28 -3.57
C GLN A 25 6.05 11.66 -3.26
N GLY A 26 6.94 11.70 -2.28
CA GLY A 26 7.62 12.93 -1.85
C GLY A 26 6.88 13.73 -0.77
N SER A 27 5.66 13.33 -0.38
CA SER A 27 4.90 13.99 0.69
C SER A 27 5.43 13.66 2.08
N LYS A 28 5.33 14.63 2.98
CA LYS A 28 5.44 14.45 4.45
C LYS A 28 4.08 14.41 5.14
N ASN A 29 3.01 14.70 4.44
CA ASN A 29 1.67 14.63 5.00
C ASN A 29 1.21 13.18 4.98
N LYS A 30 0.87 12.65 6.15
CA LYS A 30 0.23 11.35 6.26
C LYS A 30 -1.28 11.54 6.19
N TYR A 31 -1.86 11.09 5.11
CA TYR A 31 -3.30 11.07 4.87
C TYR A 31 -3.85 9.65 5.06
N GLU A 32 -5.09 9.56 5.44
CA GLU A 32 -5.81 8.30 5.62
C GLU A 32 -7.24 8.41 5.06
N LEU A 33 -7.80 7.29 4.66
CA LEU A 33 -9.22 7.20 4.34
C LEU A 33 -10.04 7.34 5.62
N ASP A 34 -10.89 8.34 5.69
CA ASP A 34 -11.94 8.40 6.70
C ASP A 34 -13.04 7.39 6.35
N LYS A 35 -13.14 6.32 7.12
CA LYS A 35 -14.07 5.22 6.85
C LYS A 35 -15.53 5.62 6.98
N GLU A 36 -15.82 6.65 7.75
CA GLU A 36 -17.19 7.15 7.96
C GLU A 36 -17.68 7.94 6.74
N THR A 37 -16.88 8.87 6.26
CA THR A 37 -17.27 9.78 5.18
C THR A 37 -16.83 9.32 3.78
N GLY A 38 -15.79 8.47 3.71
CA GLY A 38 -15.14 8.07 2.46
C GLY A 38 -14.22 9.16 1.86
N LEU A 39 -13.95 10.21 2.61
CA LEU A 39 -13.01 11.27 2.23
C LEU A 39 -11.60 10.96 2.74
N ILE A 40 -10.64 11.72 2.26
CA ILE A 40 -9.26 11.66 2.79
C ILE A 40 -9.12 12.70 3.89
N ILE A 41 -8.57 12.28 5.04
CA ILE A 41 -8.28 13.12 6.20
C ILE A 41 -6.77 13.22 6.42
N LEU A 42 -6.28 14.39 6.80
CA LEU A 42 -4.91 14.55 7.27
C LEU A 42 -4.80 14.01 8.70
N ASP A 43 -4.10 12.88 8.87
CA ASP A 43 -3.80 12.34 10.19
C ASP A 43 -2.71 13.18 10.88
N ARG A 44 -1.55 13.33 10.25
CA ARG A 44 -0.45 14.18 10.73
C ARG A 44 0.58 14.49 9.65
N VAL A 45 1.45 15.46 9.93
CA VAL A 45 2.69 15.64 9.21
C VAL A 45 3.75 14.75 9.87
N LEU A 46 4.57 14.03 9.09
CA LEU A 46 5.64 13.19 9.63
C LEU A 46 6.59 14.02 10.50
N TYR A 47 6.96 13.49 11.66
CA TYR A 47 7.83 14.18 12.62
C TYR A 47 9.30 14.14 12.20
N THR A 48 9.70 13.10 11.46
CA THR A 48 11.06 12.98 10.92
C THR A 48 11.23 13.81 9.64
N SER A 49 12.45 13.91 9.15
CA SER A 49 12.76 14.54 7.86
C SER A 49 12.43 13.64 6.65
N THR A 50 11.92 12.43 6.89
CA THR A 50 11.58 11.49 5.81
C THR A 50 10.37 11.95 5.01
N HIS A 51 10.34 11.53 3.76
CA HIS A 51 9.23 11.71 2.82
C HIS A 51 8.83 10.34 2.30
N TYR A 52 7.58 10.17 1.92
CA TYR A 52 7.14 8.92 1.30
C TYR A 52 7.95 8.63 0.04
N PRO A 53 8.69 7.50 -0.02
CA PRO A 53 9.58 7.22 -1.16
C PRO A 53 8.85 6.77 -2.41
N MET A 54 7.59 6.35 -2.26
CA MET A 54 6.69 5.92 -3.33
C MET A 54 5.30 6.49 -3.07
N ASN A 55 4.44 6.49 -4.10
CA ASN A 55 3.02 6.74 -3.89
C ASN A 55 2.46 5.66 -2.96
N TYR A 56 1.55 6.03 -2.09
CA TYR A 56 1.03 5.16 -1.05
C TYR A 56 -0.49 5.25 -0.99
N GLY A 57 -1.12 4.14 -0.74
CA GLY A 57 -2.57 4.08 -0.58
C GLY A 57 -3.03 2.68 -0.21
N PHE A 58 -4.20 2.30 -0.66
CA PHE A 58 -4.80 1.02 -0.31
C PHE A 58 -5.46 0.33 -1.52
N ILE A 59 -5.70 -0.95 -1.37
CA ILE A 59 -6.44 -1.76 -2.33
C ILE A 59 -7.91 -1.84 -1.86
N PRO A 60 -8.88 -1.32 -2.64
CA PRO A 60 -10.30 -1.44 -2.31
C PRO A 60 -10.74 -2.89 -2.12
N ARG A 61 -11.81 -3.12 -1.35
CA ARG A 61 -12.38 -4.44 -1.05
C ARG A 61 -11.42 -5.43 -0.40
N THR A 62 -10.41 -4.94 0.31
CA THR A 62 -9.52 -5.73 1.14
C THR A 62 -9.73 -5.39 2.61
N TYR A 63 -9.39 -6.33 3.50
CA TYR A 63 -9.47 -6.14 4.94
C TYR A 63 -8.33 -6.90 5.62
N SER A 64 -7.51 -6.19 6.36
CA SER A 64 -6.33 -6.69 7.04
C SER A 64 -6.55 -6.88 8.55
N GLU A 65 -5.59 -7.48 9.25
CA GLU A 65 -5.69 -7.77 10.69
C GLU A 65 -5.82 -6.51 11.56
N ASP A 66 -5.27 -5.39 11.11
CA ASP A 66 -5.38 -4.07 11.76
C ASP A 66 -6.74 -3.38 11.55
N HIS A 67 -7.71 -4.07 10.95
CA HIS A 67 -9.05 -3.59 10.64
C HIS A 67 -9.11 -2.47 9.59
N ASP A 68 -8.06 -2.36 8.78
CA ASP A 68 -7.93 -1.41 7.67
C ASP A 68 -7.87 -2.13 6.31
N PRO A 69 -8.12 -1.42 5.20
CA PRO A 69 -7.82 -1.98 3.88
C PRO A 69 -6.33 -2.27 3.75
N LEU A 70 -5.99 -3.24 2.90
CA LEU A 70 -4.60 -3.62 2.64
C LEU A 70 -3.84 -2.47 1.98
N ASP A 71 -2.76 -2.05 2.61
CA ASP A 71 -1.89 -0.98 2.14
C ASP A 71 -1.07 -1.38 0.92
N VAL A 72 -0.77 -0.40 0.07
CA VAL A 72 0.06 -0.58 -1.12
C VAL A 72 1.00 0.61 -1.34
N PHE A 73 2.27 0.31 -1.56
CA PHE A 73 3.23 1.22 -2.16
C PHE A 73 3.20 1.05 -3.68
N VAL A 74 3.00 2.14 -4.39
CA VAL A 74 2.97 2.16 -5.85
C VAL A 74 4.23 2.82 -6.38
N LEU A 75 5.14 2.01 -6.90
CA LEU A 75 6.35 2.47 -7.57
C LEU A 75 5.98 3.00 -8.96
N CYS A 76 6.11 4.30 -9.12
CA CYS A 76 5.82 5.01 -10.36
C CYS A 76 6.90 6.03 -10.66
N SER A 77 7.11 6.34 -11.93
CA SER A 77 8.08 7.34 -12.37
C SER A 77 7.68 8.78 -12.00
N GLN A 78 6.42 8.99 -11.60
CA GLN A 78 5.88 10.29 -11.23
C GLN A 78 5.04 10.20 -9.95
N PRO A 79 4.91 11.31 -9.19
CA PRO A 79 3.89 11.43 -8.16
C PRO A 79 2.49 11.29 -8.78
N ILE A 80 1.63 10.54 -8.11
CA ILE A 80 0.24 10.31 -8.53
C ILE A 80 -0.67 11.08 -7.58
N ALA A 81 -1.59 11.85 -8.14
CA ALA A 81 -2.49 12.69 -7.37
C ALA A 81 -3.32 11.90 -6.35
N GLN A 82 -3.56 12.49 -5.20
CA GLN A 82 -4.43 11.97 -4.16
C GLN A 82 -5.84 11.67 -4.71
N ASN A 83 -6.47 10.62 -4.23
CA ASN A 83 -7.77 10.08 -4.69
C ASN A 83 -7.76 9.53 -6.13
N CYS A 84 -6.60 9.33 -6.73
CA CYS A 84 -6.48 8.71 -8.04
C CYS A 84 -6.58 7.18 -7.91
N LEU A 85 -7.39 6.57 -8.78
CA LEU A 85 -7.41 5.12 -8.97
C LEU A 85 -6.35 4.71 -9.99
N VAL A 86 -5.44 3.84 -9.60
CA VAL A 86 -4.32 3.39 -10.42
C VAL A 86 -4.40 1.89 -10.63
N ARG A 87 -4.49 1.44 -11.87
CA ARG A 87 -4.43 0.02 -12.20
C ARG A 87 -3.00 -0.49 -12.10
N CYS A 88 -2.78 -1.46 -11.21
CA CYS A 88 -1.47 -1.97 -10.83
C CYS A 88 -1.41 -3.49 -10.88
N TYR A 89 -0.19 -4.00 -10.84
CA TYR A 89 0.11 -5.40 -10.54
C TYR A 89 1.13 -5.47 -9.40
N PRO A 90 1.09 -6.52 -8.55
CA PRO A 90 2.02 -6.64 -7.44
C PRO A 90 3.37 -7.19 -7.94
N ILE A 91 4.46 -6.77 -7.28
CA ILE A 91 5.79 -7.33 -7.47
C ILE A 91 6.39 -7.88 -6.17
N GLY A 92 5.80 -7.53 -5.03
CA GLY A 92 6.25 -7.99 -3.73
C GLY A 92 5.38 -7.50 -2.59
N VAL A 93 5.74 -7.90 -1.37
CA VAL A 93 5.07 -7.50 -0.14
C VAL A 93 6.09 -7.30 0.98
N VAL A 94 5.93 -6.20 1.72
CA VAL A 94 6.66 -5.96 2.97
C VAL A 94 5.87 -6.57 4.11
N LYS A 95 6.49 -7.47 4.87
CA LYS A 95 5.98 -7.99 6.14
C LYS A 95 6.65 -7.26 7.27
N MET A 96 5.87 -6.59 8.09
CA MET A 96 6.36 -5.80 9.19
C MET A 96 5.44 -5.92 10.40
N LYS A 97 5.93 -5.49 11.56
CA LYS A 97 5.14 -5.32 12.77
C LYS A 97 5.12 -3.86 13.18
N ASP A 98 3.91 -3.35 13.40
CA ASP A 98 3.65 -2.08 14.05
C ASP A 98 2.95 -2.38 15.37
N ARG A 99 3.57 -2.04 16.50
CA ARG A 99 3.05 -2.33 17.85
C ARG A 99 2.65 -3.78 18.08
N GLU A 100 3.45 -4.72 17.57
CA GLU A 100 3.23 -6.17 17.62
C GLU A 100 2.09 -6.71 16.74
N GLU A 101 1.33 -5.86 16.06
CA GLU A 101 0.36 -6.27 15.05
C GLU A 101 1.05 -6.50 13.71
N ASN A 102 0.60 -7.54 13.00
CA ASN A 102 1.05 -7.77 11.63
C ASN A 102 0.52 -6.66 10.74
N ASP A 103 1.43 -6.04 10.02
CA ASP A 103 1.14 -4.98 9.05
C ASP A 103 1.85 -5.34 7.75
N GLU A 104 1.08 -5.63 6.72
CA GLU A 104 1.60 -6.01 5.42
C GLU A 104 1.33 -4.90 4.42
N LYS A 105 2.32 -4.61 3.58
CA LYS A 105 2.20 -3.58 2.55
C LYS A 105 2.64 -4.14 1.20
N ILE A 106 1.73 -4.14 0.25
CA ILE A 106 2.02 -4.57 -1.12
C ILE A 106 2.96 -3.57 -1.78
N ILE A 107 3.85 -4.06 -2.64
CA ILE A 107 4.64 -3.24 -3.56
C ILE A 107 4.12 -3.55 -4.96
N ALA A 108 3.68 -2.50 -5.66
CA ALA A 108 3.03 -2.63 -6.96
C ALA A 108 3.57 -1.63 -7.96
N ILE A 109 3.35 -1.92 -9.25
CA ILE A 109 3.73 -1.07 -10.37
C ILE A 109 2.49 -0.79 -11.23
N PRO A 110 2.26 0.46 -11.67
CA PRO A 110 1.20 0.76 -12.63
C PRO A 110 1.45 0.08 -13.98
N PHE A 111 0.44 -0.55 -14.56
CA PHE A 111 0.53 -1.08 -15.92
C PHE A 111 0.87 0.00 -16.96
N GLY A 112 0.45 1.23 -16.71
CA GLY A 112 0.63 2.37 -17.61
C GLY A 112 1.95 3.13 -17.47
N ASP A 113 2.88 2.71 -16.61
CA ASP A 113 4.17 3.39 -16.45
C ASP A 113 5.23 2.76 -17.37
N PRO A 114 5.65 3.44 -18.45
CA PRO A 114 6.61 2.88 -19.40
C PRO A 114 8.01 2.70 -18.82
N GLN A 115 8.35 3.37 -17.73
CA GLN A 115 9.64 3.22 -17.07
C GLN A 115 9.76 1.90 -16.31
N TRP A 116 8.66 1.44 -15.71
CA TRP A 116 8.68 0.32 -14.77
C TRP A 116 7.85 -0.90 -15.20
N HIS A 117 6.97 -0.78 -16.20
CA HIS A 117 6.00 -1.83 -16.54
C HIS A 117 6.62 -3.15 -17.01
N ASP A 118 7.89 -3.18 -17.40
CA ASP A 118 8.61 -4.42 -17.76
C ASP A 118 9.11 -5.19 -16.54
N ILE A 119 9.20 -4.54 -15.38
CA ILE A 119 9.57 -5.17 -14.11
C ILE A 119 8.41 -6.03 -13.61
N LYS A 120 8.68 -7.31 -13.33
CA LYS A 120 7.66 -8.26 -12.84
C LYS A 120 7.99 -8.84 -11.47
N GLU A 121 9.25 -8.78 -11.05
CA GLU A 121 9.73 -9.33 -9.80
C GLU A 121 10.64 -8.32 -9.07
N LEU A 122 10.66 -8.37 -7.73
CA LEU A 122 11.46 -7.45 -6.92
C LEU A 122 12.96 -7.45 -7.25
N GLN A 123 13.51 -8.63 -7.55
CA GLN A 123 14.94 -8.77 -7.85
C GLN A 123 15.38 -8.09 -9.15
N GLU A 124 14.44 -7.71 -10.01
CA GLU A 124 14.71 -6.93 -11.22
C GLU A 124 14.92 -5.43 -10.94
N LEU A 125 14.53 -4.97 -9.73
CA LEU A 125 14.72 -3.59 -9.32
C LEU A 125 16.16 -3.34 -8.83
N PRO A 126 16.68 -2.11 -8.99
CA PRO A 126 17.86 -1.69 -8.27
C PRO A 126 17.67 -1.90 -6.76
N GLN A 127 18.63 -2.56 -6.11
CA GLN A 127 18.54 -2.89 -4.67
C GLN A 127 18.31 -1.65 -3.78
N HIS A 128 18.84 -0.49 -4.20
CA HIS A 128 18.70 0.75 -3.44
C HIS A 128 17.23 1.17 -3.25
N ILE A 129 16.36 0.89 -4.18
CA ILE A 129 14.92 1.19 -4.07
C ILE A 129 14.31 0.48 -2.85
N MET A 130 14.64 -0.80 -2.65
CA MET A 130 14.19 -1.57 -1.49
C MET A 130 14.88 -1.15 -0.21
N ASN A 131 16.16 -0.78 -0.27
CA ASN A 131 16.89 -0.26 0.89
C ASN A 131 16.26 1.05 1.40
N GLU A 132 15.89 1.94 0.49
CA GLU A 132 15.24 3.21 0.81
C GLU A 132 13.84 3.02 1.39
N LEU A 133 13.04 2.11 0.82
CA LEU A 133 11.73 1.77 1.33
C LEU A 133 11.82 1.19 2.75
N LYS A 134 12.72 0.23 2.96
CA LYS A 134 12.95 -0.37 4.28
C LYS A 134 13.36 0.67 5.30
N HIS A 135 14.33 1.52 4.96
CA HIS A 135 14.79 2.61 5.83
C HIS A 135 13.63 3.56 6.20
N PHE A 136 12.84 3.99 5.23
CA PHE A 136 11.67 4.83 5.49
C PHE A 136 10.73 4.18 6.52
N LEU A 137 10.35 2.93 6.32
CA LEU A 137 9.44 2.22 7.22
C LEU A 137 10.00 2.07 8.65
N GLU A 138 11.31 1.89 8.78
CA GLU A 138 11.94 1.72 10.09
C GLU A 138 12.11 3.04 10.87
N VAL A 139 12.14 4.19 10.19
CA VAL A 139 12.46 5.47 10.84
C VAL A 139 11.34 6.51 10.80
N TYR A 140 10.32 6.39 9.94
CA TYR A 140 9.34 7.48 9.76
C TYR A 140 8.52 7.81 11.01
N LYS A 141 8.38 6.88 11.97
CA LYS A 141 7.73 7.06 13.28
C LYS A 141 8.73 7.24 14.44
N ALA A 142 10.04 7.30 14.17
CA ALA A 142 11.05 7.27 15.21
C ALA A 142 10.93 8.43 16.21
N LEU A 143 10.62 9.65 15.76
CA LEU A 143 10.42 10.82 16.62
C LEU A 143 9.07 10.84 17.34
N GLU A 144 8.19 9.90 17.05
CA GLU A 144 6.92 9.67 17.75
C GLU A 144 7.05 8.59 18.84
N ASN A 145 8.26 8.15 19.12
CA ASN A 145 8.59 7.05 20.04
C ASN A 145 7.87 5.74 19.70
N LYS A 146 7.64 5.49 18.42
CA LYS A 146 7.04 4.27 17.90
C LYS A 146 8.09 3.49 17.11
N LYS A 147 8.23 2.22 17.45
CA LYS A 147 9.16 1.31 16.77
C LYS A 147 8.41 0.47 15.75
N VAL A 148 8.89 0.49 14.53
CA VAL A 148 8.47 -0.38 13.45
C VAL A 148 9.60 -1.35 13.13
N VAL A 149 9.27 -2.62 12.93
CA VAL A 149 10.24 -3.66 12.57
C VAL A 149 9.84 -4.26 11.23
N VAL A 150 10.65 -4.03 10.20
CA VAL A 150 10.52 -4.73 8.92
C VAL A 150 11.12 -6.12 9.07
N GLN A 151 10.26 -7.14 9.02
CA GLN A 151 10.67 -8.53 9.20
C GLN A 151 11.24 -9.11 7.91
N GLN A 152 10.54 -8.92 6.80
CA GLN A 152 10.89 -9.50 5.51
C GLN A 152 10.24 -8.75 4.35
N ILE A 153 10.93 -8.70 3.23
CA ILE A 153 10.35 -8.29 1.94
C ILE A 153 10.29 -9.54 1.06
N CYS A 154 9.09 -9.92 0.68
CA CYS A 154 8.81 -11.16 -0.05
C CYS A 154 8.46 -10.89 -1.51
N ASN A 155 8.51 -11.93 -2.32
CA ASN A 155 8.32 -11.89 -3.76
C ASN A 155 6.85 -11.67 -4.19
N ARG A 156 6.63 -11.61 -5.50
CA ARG A 156 5.31 -11.43 -6.13
C ARG A 156 4.31 -12.50 -5.72
N ALA A 157 4.72 -13.78 -5.71
CA ALA A 157 3.83 -14.88 -5.36
C ALA A 157 3.25 -14.71 -3.95
N GLU A 158 4.07 -14.29 -3.00
CA GLU A 158 3.63 -13.98 -1.64
C GLU A 158 2.71 -12.76 -1.58
N ALA A 159 2.98 -11.73 -2.38
CA ALA A 159 2.10 -10.56 -2.50
C ALA A 159 0.71 -10.95 -3.02
N GLU A 160 0.64 -11.77 -4.07
CA GLU A 160 -0.63 -12.26 -4.61
C GLU A 160 -1.41 -13.07 -3.57
N ARG A 161 -0.73 -13.91 -2.78
CA ARG A 161 -1.35 -14.65 -1.68
C ARG A 161 -1.91 -13.72 -0.60
N THR A 162 -1.15 -12.72 -0.19
CA THR A 162 -1.60 -11.71 0.78
C THR A 162 -2.86 -10.98 0.30
N ILE A 163 -2.92 -10.62 -0.97
CA ILE A 163 -4.11 -9.99 -1.56
C ILE A 163 -5.32 -10.95 -1.53
N VAL A 164 -5.13 -12.22 -1.89
CA VAL A 164 -6.20 -13.24 -1.81
C VAL A 164 -6.76 -13.34 -0.40
N GLU A 165 -5.90 -13.42 0.61
CA GLU A 165 -6.29 -13.50 2.02
C GLU A 165 -7.06 -12.25 2.46
N ALA A 166 -6.61 -11.06 2.08
CA ALA A 166 -7.28 -9.80 2.42
C ALA A 166 -8.63 -9.63 1.72
N LEU A 167 -8.77 -10.11 0.49
CA LEU A 167 -10.06 -10.16 -0.23
C LEU A 167 -11.03 -11.12 0.46
N ALA A 168 -10.57 -12.31 0.84
CA ALA A 168 -11.40 -13.28 1.56
C ALA A 168 -11.83 -12.74 2.93
N SER A 169 -10.95 -12.04 3.63
CA SER A 169 -11.28 -11.39 4.91
C SER A 169 -12.34 -10.30 4.72
N TYR A 170 -12.24 -9.51 3.67
CA TYR A 170 -13.25 -8.49 3.35
C TYR A 170 -14.63 -9.13 3.10
N GLU A 171 -14.71 -10.19 2.29
CA GLU A 171 -15.97 -10.89 2.01
C GLU A 171 -16.58 -11.51 3.26
N ARG A 172 -15.77 -12.03 4.19
CA ARG A 172 -16.28 -12.54 5.48
C ARG A 172 -16.92 -11.47 6.36
N VAL A 173 -16.35 -10.26 6.36
CA VAL A 173 -16.78 -9.18 7.25
C VAL A 173 -17.88 -8.33 6.62
N PHE A 174 -17.79 -8.04 5.34
CA PHE A 174 -18.63 -7.08 4.62
C PHE A 174 -19.43 -7.70 3.46
N GLY A 175 -19.19 -8.94 3.11
CA GLY A 175 -19.92 -9.65 2.04
C GLY A 175 -21.42 -9.72 2.35
N GLU A 176 -22.25 -9.57 1.33
CA GLU A 176 -23.70 -9.81 1.46
C GLU A 176 -23.94 -11.27 1.85
N LYS A 177 -24.77 -11.48 2.89
CA LYS A 177 -25.23 -12.81 3.33
C LYS A 177 -26.31 -13.32 2.40
#